data_b9a1b0c5016bd8e7c0098a7c91f89b7f
#
_entry.id   b9a1b0c5016bd8e7c0098a7c91f89b7f
#
_cell.length_a   1.000
_cell.length_b   1.000
_cell.length_c   1.000
_cell.angle_alpha   90.00
_cell.angle_beta   90.00
_cell.angle_gamma   90.00
#
_symmetry.space_group_name_H-M   'P 1'
#
loop_
_entity.id
_entity.type
_entity.pdbx_description
1 polymer ?
#
loop_
_entity_poly.entity_id
_entity_poly.type
_entity_poly.pdbx_seq_one_letter_code
_entity_poly.pdbx_strand_id
1 'polypeptide(L)'
;MIYLVSNQTNAFEGKFKQISLQDSINKVKNLEFIGLDTETEGLDPHTKKLLTIQLGNKEEQIVFDIASYNGKLPQELIDFLNTSESTFIIQMLNLIYNSCTNKVLY
;
A
#
# COMPACT_ATOMS: atom_id res chain seq x y z
N MET A 1 12.02 9.28 -2.52
CA MET A 1 11.72 9.37 -1.06
C MET A 1 10.78 8.24 -0.66
N ILE A 2 11.11 7.56 0.41
CA ILE A 2 10.31 6.44 0.92
C ILE A 2 9.74 6.85 2.28
N TYR A 3 8.43 6.75 2.41
CA TYR A 3 7.71 7.03 3.65
C TYR A 3 7.21 5.75 4.28
N LEU A 4 7.05 5.77 5.60
CA LEU A 4 6.55 4.63 6.36
C LEU A 4 5.26 5.00 7.10
N VAL A 5 4.27 4.15 7.02
CA VAL A 5 3.07 4.20 7.86
C VAL A 5 3.06 2.96 8.73
N SER A 6 3.08 3.15 10.04
CA SER A 6 3.12 2.06 11.01
C SER A 6 2.33 2.43 12.26
N ASN A 7 1.76 1.42 12.92
CA ASN A 7 1.10 1.58 14.20
C ASN A 7 2.10 1.65 15.36
N GLN A 8 3.37 1.40 15.08
CA GLN A 8 4.46 1.51 16.06
C GLN A 8 5.13 2.87 15.93
N THR A 9 5.36 3.53 17.06
CA THR A 9 6.07 4.80 17.09
C THR A 9 7.54 4.56 16.83
N ASN A 10 8.14 5.40 15.97
CA ASN A 10 9.57 5.34 15.62
C ASN A 10 10.02 3.99 15.07
N ALA A 11 9.13 3.31 14.34
CA ALA A 11 9.49 2.08 13.65
C ALA A 11 10.59 2.37 12.62
N PHE A 12 11.61 1.52 12.56
CA PHE A 12 12.73 1.64 11.64
C PHE A 12 13.41 3.01 11.70
N GLU A 13 13.66 3.48 12.91
CA GLU A 13 14.25 4.81 13.19
C GLU A 13 15.47 5.09 12.32
N GLY A 14 15.47 6.27 11.70
CA GLY A 14 16.60 6.74 10.89
C GLY A 14 16.65 6.22 9.46
N LYS A 15 15.80 5.25 9.09
CA LYS A 15 15.81 4.67 7.72
C LYS A 15 14.70 5.21 6.83
N PHE A 16 13.55 5.52 7.41
CA PHE A 16 12.38 5.99 6.67
C PHE A 16 11.75 7.15 7.40
N LYS A 17 11.15 8.05 6.65
CA LYS A 17 10.34 9.10 7.25
C LYS A 17 8.96 8.54 7.56
N GLN A 18 8.64 8.45 8.83
CA GLN A 18 7.32 7.99 9.26
C GLN A 18 6.30 9.12 9.12
N ILE A 19 5.16 8.82 8.52
CA ILE A 19 4.05 9.75 8.34
C ILE A 19 2.76 9.10 8.82
N SER A 20 1.74 9.94 9.04
CA SER A 20 0.43 9.42 9.44
C SER A 20 -0.26 8.72 8.29
N LEU A 21 -1.22 7.87 8.64
CA LEU A 21 -2.07 7.20 7.66
C LEU A 21 -2.81 8.22 6.79
N GLN A 22 -3.35 9.28 7.39
CA GLN A 22 -4.07 10.31 6.64
C GLN A 22 -3.17 11.06 5.66
N ASP A 23 -1.96 11.41 6.08
CA ASP A 23 -1.00 12.08 5.21
C ASP A 23 -0.59 11.20 4.05
N SER A 24 -0.45 9.89 4.29
CA SER A 24 -0.09 8.95 3.24
C SER A 24 -1.18 8.87 2.16
N ILE A 25 -2.43 8.80 2.58
CA ILE A 25 -3.57 8.77 1.66
C ILE A 25 -3.65 10.07 0.86
N ASN A 26 -3.43 11.21 1.53
CA ASN A 26 -3.42 12.51 0.85
C ASN A 26 -2.34 12.61 -0.22
N LYS A 27 -1.21 11.93 -0.04
CA LYS A 27 -0.14 11.93 -1.04
C LYS A 27 -0.50 11.16 -2.30
N VAL A 28 -1.25 10.08 -2.19
CA VAL A 28 -1.52 9.19 -3.32
C VAL A 28 -2.89 9.38 -3.95
N LYS A 29 -3.82 10.03 -3.27
CA LYS A 29 -5.23 10.12 -3.72
C LYS A 29 -5.42 10.83 -5.05
N ASN A 30 -4.50 11.71 -5.43
CA ASN A 30 -4.60 12.48 -6.67
C ASN A 30 -3.75 11.91 -7.80
N LEU A 31 -3.08 10.78 -7.59
CA LEU A 31 -2.29 10.15 -8.63
C LEU A 31 -3.21 9.41 -9.60
N GLU A 32 -2.96 9.56 -10.88
CA GLU A 32 -3.70 8.82 -11.90
C GLU A 32 -3.30 7.33 -11.90
N PHE A 33 -2.01 7.06 -11.77
CA PHE A 33 -1.45 5.72 -11.71
C PHE A 33 -0.72 5.52 -10.41
N ILE A 34 -1.01 4.41 -9.73
CA ILE A 34 -0.37 4.05 -8.47
C ILE A 34 0.22 2.65 -8.61
N GLY A 35 1.54 2.55 -8.43
CA GLY A 35 2.17 1.24 -8.32
C GLY A 35 1.78 0.61 -6.99
N LEU A 36 1.40 -0.66 -7.01
CA LEU A 36 1.03 -1.41 -5.83
C LEU A 36 1.84 -2.69 -5.77
N ASP A 37 2.48 -2.92 -4.63
CA ASP A 37 3.22 -4.14 -4.37
C ASP A 37 2.93 -4.61 -2.95
N THR A 38 3.15 -5.87 -2.68
CA THR A 38 2.92 -6.45 -1.37
C THR A 38 4.05 -7.39 -0.99
N GLU A 39 4.31 -7.48 0.32
CA GLU A 39 5.21 -8.48 0.88
C GLU A 39 4.40 -9.34 1.84
N THR A 40 4.59 -10.65 1.76
CA THR A 40 3.88 -11.60 2.59
C THR A 40 4.85 -12.53 3.30
N GLU A 41 4.39 -13.12 4.41
CA GLU A 41 5.14 -14.15 5.12
C GLU A 41 4.85 -15.52 4.52
N GLY A 42 5.92 -16.25 4.18
CA GLY A 42 5.82 -17.63 3.71
C GLY A 42 5.34 -17.78 2.28
N LEU A 43 5.32 -19.03 1.82
CA LEU A 43 4.97 -19.39 0.45
C LEU A 43 3.59 -20.05 0.31
N ASP A 44 3.01 -20.52 1.43
CA ASP A 44 1.70 -21.17 1.43
C ASP A 44 0.59 -20.13 1.34
N PRO A 45 -0.21 -20.13 0.27
CA PRO A 45 -1.29 -19.15 0.13
C PRO A 45 -2.36 -19.24 1.22
N HIS A 46 -2.48 -20.35 1.92
CA HIS A 46 -3.45 -20.51 3.00
C HIS A 46 -2.96 -19.95 4.34
N THR A 47 -1.65 -19.83 4.52
CA THR A 47 -1.06 -19.36 5.77
C THR A 47 -0.32 -18.04 5.62
N LYS A 48 -0.31 -17.47 4.43
CA LYS A 48 0.34 -16.19 4.18
C LYS A 48 -0.25 -15.07 5.04
N LYS A 49 0.63 -14.36 5.74
CA LYS A 49 0.26 -13.12 6.41
C LYS A 49 0.79 -11.96 5.60
N LEU A 50 -0.04 -10.97 5.37
CA LEU A 50 0.38 -9.76 4.70
C LEU A 50 1.24 -8.93 5.65
N LEU A 51 2.47 -8.65 5.26
CA LEU A 51 3.41 -7.87 6.05
C LEU A 51 3.39 -6.40 5.68
N THR A 52 3.47 -6.09 4.39
CA THR A 52 3.48 -4.71 3.90
C THR A 52 2.66 -4.56 2.63
N ILE A 53 2.16 -3.35 2.44
CA ILE A 53 1.63 -2.88 1.17
C ILE A 53 2.45 -1.67 0.79
N GLN A 54 2.86 -1.57 -0.46
CA GLN A 54 3.62 -0.44 -0.96
C GLN A 54 2.81 0.24 -2.05
N LEU A 55 2.63 1.55 -1.92
CA LEU A 55 1.93 2.37 -2.89
C LEU A 55 2.82 3.53 -3.31
N GLY A 56 2.78 3.89 -4.58
CA GLY A 56 3.51 5.07 -5.03
C GLY A 56 3.82 5.10 -6.51
N ASN A 57 4.78 5.96 -6.82
CA ASN A 57 5.32 6.14 -8.16
C ASN A 57 6.85 6.18 -8.09
N LYS A 58 7.50 6.64 -9.16
CA LYS A 58 8.97 6.68 -9.19
C LYS A 58 9.56 7.67 -8.20
N GLU A 59 8.83 8.71 -7.84
CA GLU A 59 9.33 9.81 -7.00
C GLU A 59 9.09 9.56 -5.52
N GLU A 60 7.91 9.06 -5.18
CA GLU A 60 7.51 8.83 -3.80
C GLU A 60 6.88 7.45 -3.65
N GLN A 61 7.33 6.73 -2.65
CA GLN A 61 6.77 5.44 -2.29
C GLN A 61 6.39 5.44 -0.82
N ILE A 62 5.27 4.79 -0.52
CA ILE A 62 4.76 4.68 0.84
C ILE A 62 4.67 3.20 1.18
N VAL A 63 5.34 2.81 2.25
CA VAL A 63 5.30 1.45 2.79
C VAL A 63 4.35 1.45 3.97
N PHE A 64 3.27 0.67 3.86
CA PHE A 64 2.32 0.47 4.96
C PHE A 64 2.72 -0.80 5.70
N ASP A 65 3.12 -0.63 6.95
CA ASP A 65 3.52 -1.74 7.84
C ASP A 65 2.29 -2.44 8.39
N ILE A 66 1.69 -3.30 7.58
CA ILE A 66 0.43 -3.97 7.92
C ILE A 66 0.62 -4.92 9.09
N ALA A 67 1.79 -5.50 9.25
CA ALA A 67 2.08 -6.36 10.40
C ALA A 67 1.87 -5.63 11.73
N SER A 68 2.17 -4.32 11.79
CA SER A 68 1.95 -3.51 12.99
C SER A 68 0.47 -3.30 13.33
N TYR A 69 -0.42 -3.56 12.38
CA TYR A 69 -1.88 -3.51 12.57
C TYR A 69 -2.46 -4.93 12.71
N ASN A 70 -1.67 -5.86 13.20
CA ASN A 70 -2.06 -7.27 13.39
C ASN A 70 -2.47 -7.97 12.09
N GLY A 71 -1.86 -7.57 10.98
CA GLY A 71 -2.14 -8.16 9.68
C GLY A 71 -3.46 -7.72 9.05
N LYS A 72 -4.14 -6.74 9.64
CA LYS A 72 -5.40 -6.20 9.13
C LYS A 72 -5.16 -4.82 8.55
N LEU A 73 -5.75 -4.55 7.38
CA LEU A 73 -5.64 -3.23 6.77
C LEU A 73 -6.43 -2.21 7.61
N PRO A 74 -5.84 -1.03 7.87
CA PRO A 74 -6.60 0.07 8.48
C PRO A 74 -7.82 0.42 7.62
N GLN A 75 -8.92 0.80 8.25
CA GLN A 75 -10.17 1.07 7.54
C GLN A 75 -10.01 2.20 6.51
N GLU A 76 -9.25 3.23 6.83
CA GLU A 76 -9.01 4.35 5.92
C GLU A 76 -8.30 3.90 4.65
N LEU A 77 -7.38 2.93 4.77
CA LEU A 77 -6.70 2.36 3.61
C LEU A 77 -7.65 1.52 2.77
N ILE A 78 -8.48 0.70 3.41
CA ILE A 78 -9.51 -0.08 2.72
C ILE A 78 -10.44 0.85 1.94
N ASP A 79 -10.92 1.89 2.59
CA ASP A 79 -11.83 2.85 1.96
C ASP A 79 -11.17 3.52 0.75
N PHE A 80 -9.91 3.92 0.89
CA PHE A 80 -9.16 4.51 -0.21
C PHE A 80 -9.03 3.53 -1.39
N LEU A 81 -8.64 2.29 -1.12
CA LEU A 81 -8.48 1.28 -2.18
C LEU A 81 -9.80 0.98 -2.89
N ASN A 82 -10.92 1.03 -2.17
CA ASN A 82 -12.23 0.73 -2.74
C ASN A 82 -12.86 1.90 -3.51
N THR A 83 -12.53 3.13 -3.13
CA THR A 83 -13.16 4.33 -3.70
C THR A 83 -12.27 5.14 -4.62
N SER A 84 -10.99 4.82 -4.70
CA SER A 84 -10.03 5.54 -5.53
C SER A 84 -10.38 5.42 -7.01
N GLU A 85 -10.26 6.53 -7.72
CA GLU A 85 -10.39 6.56 -9.18
C GLU A 85 -9.05 6.27 -9.87
N SER A 86 -7.99 6.09 -9.11
CA SER A 86 -6.66 5.78 -9.63
C SER A 86 -6.62 4.39 -10.28
N THR A 87 -5.73 4.24 -11.24
CA THR A 87 -5.42 2.93 -11.82
C THR A 87 -4.24 2.35 -11.06
N PHE A 88 -4.40 1.17 -10.49
CA PHE A 88 -3.36 0.48 -9.75
C PHE A 88 -2.59 -0.46 -10.67
N ILE A 89 -1.27 -0.33 -10.65
CA ILE A 89 -0.38 -1.21 -11.40
C ILE A 89 0.24 -2.18 -10.41
N ILE A 90 -0.14 -3.45 -10.52
CA ILE A 90 0.31 -4.50 -9.59
C ILE A 90 1.52 -5.18 -10.21
N GLN A 91 2.69 -4.88 -9.66
CA GLN A 91 3.97 -5.31 -10.22
C GLN A 91 4.17 -6.82 -10.23
N MET A 92 3.76 -7.47 -9.17
CA MET A 92 4.02 -8.89 -8.96
C MET A 92 3.42 -9.81 -10.04
N LEU A 93 2.31 -9.38 -10.64
CA LEU A 93 1.57 -10.18 -11.60
C LEU A 93 1.43 -9.48 -12.95
N ASN A 94 2.08 -8.33 -13.15
CA ASN A 94 1.88 -7.48 -14.32
C ASN A 94 0.40 -7.17 -14.58
N LEU A 95 -0.36 -7.04 -13.50
CA LEU A 95 -1.79 -6.75 -13.58
C LEU A 95 -2.04 -5.26 -13.36
N ILE A 96 -3.00 -4.73 -14.10
CA ILE A 96 -3.48 -3.37 -13.92
C ILE A 96 -4.91 -3.48 -13.41
N TYR A 97 -5.16 -2.90 -12.24
CA TYR A 97 -6.49 -2.87 -11.64
C TYR A 97 -7.00 -1.45 -11.57
N ASN A 98 -8.22 -1.23 -12.04
CA ASN A 98 -8.88 0.05 -11.94
C ASN A 98 -10.13 -0.11 -11.10
N SER A 99 -10.15 0.52 -9.92
CA SER A 99 -11.26 0.38 -8.96
C SER A 99 -12.54 1.03 -9.48
N CYS A 100 -12.43 2.06 -10.32
CA CYS A 100 -13.59 2.74 -10.89
C CYS A 100 -14.37 1.83 -11.85
N THR A 101 -13.67 1.03 -12.64
CA THR A 101 -14.28 0.08 -13.58
C THR A 101 -14.39 -1.32 -13.00
N ASN A 102 -13.77 -1.57 -11.86
CA ASN A 102 -13.70 -2.87 -11.20
C ASN A 102 -13.12 -3.96 -12.13
N LYS A 103 -12.15 -3.60 -12.96
CA LYS A 103 -11.52 -4.51 -13.92
C LYS A 103 -10.04 -4.64 -13.64
N VAL A 104 -9.52 -5.85 -13.89
CA VAL A 104 -8.10 -6.14 -13.88
C VAL A 104 -7.63 -6.25 -15.32
N LEU A 105 -6.61 -5.46 -15.67
CA LEU A 105 -6.01 -5.48 -17.01
C LEU A 105 -4.64 -6.16 -16.94
N TYR A 106 -4.35 -7.01 -17.89
CA TYR A 106 -3.08 -7.73 -17.98
C TYR A 106 -2.08 -7.00 -18.86
#